data_7975ca3e3820660d53d295fa9709fa3f
#
_entry.id   7975ca3e3820660d53d295fa9709fa3f
#
_cell.length_a   1.000
_cell.length_b   1.000
_cell.length_c   1.000
_cell.angle_alpha   90.00
_cell.angle_beta   90.00
_cell.angle_gamma   90.00
#
_symmetry.space_group_name_H-M   'P 1'
#
loop_
_entity.id
_entity.type
_entity.pdbx_description
1 polymer ?
#
loop_
_entity_poly.entity_id
_entity_poly.type
_entity_poly.pdbx_seq_one_letter_code
_entity_poly.pdbx_strand_id
1 'polypeptide(L)'
;IIYERIKEELRAGKGLSLAIKDGFSNAYSAIIDGQLTTIITGIVLFIFGNGPVQGFATTLIIGILTSLFCAIFITRMLLEWVEAKWGTVAFSRSWSENWLANVSFDFIGKRKVSYIVSSALVVLSLISLATLGLNTGVDFTGGRTYVVRFDQNVSAEDIRAALDGKLVSDDATKSSVEVKQYGAENQMRIITQYKYDDTSEETTAEVDALIYEALKGFYSYPITLDGFISTQEDVNGIISSEKIGPAIAKDMIYSALYAVLFSLIAIGLYITIRFKRWEWATGATLALAHNAFLVIGIFSMLYHIMPFNLEVNQAFIAAILTIIGYSINDTVVIFDRIREYITLYPKRIIGDNINKAIASTLSRTMNTSGTTIVTLLAIFILGGETLRGFIFALLLGVIIGTYSSVFIATPIAYDILRRTDKKTK
;
A
#
# COMPACT_ATOMS: atom_id res chain seq x y z
N ILE A 1 3.96 -19.75 -3.85
CA ILE A 1 4.97 -20.15 -4.85
C ILE A 1 5.41 -21.59 -4.57
N ILE A 2 5.99 -21.91 -3.41
CA ILE A 2 6.54 -23.24 -3.06
C ILE A 2 5.50 -24.33 -3.26
N TYR A 3 4.34 -24.22 -2.60
CA TYR A 3 3.29 -25.26 -2.68
C TYR A 3 2.77 -25.47 -4.10
N GLU A 4 2.71 -24.41 -4.91
CA GLU A 4 2.28 -24.55 -6.31
C GLU A 4 3.33 -25.30 -7.14
N ARG A 5 4.62 -25.00 -6.94
CA ARG A 5 5.71 -25.75 -7.57
C ARG A 5 5.73 -27.22 -7.13
N ILE A 6 5.52 -27.51 -5.84
CA ILE A 6 5.40 -28.89 -5.34
C ILE A 6 4.20 -29.61 -6.02
N LYS A 7 3.06 -28.95 -6.13
CA LYS A 7 1.87 -29.52 -6.84
C LYS A 7 2.15 -29.78 -8.32
N GLU A 8 2.89 -28.91 -9.00
CA GLU A 8 3.32 -29.13 -10.39
C GLU A 8 4.18 -30.39 -10.51
N GLU A 9 5.16 -30.58 -9.62
CA GLU A 9 6.03 -31.76 -9.61
C GLU A 9 5.27 -33.05 -9.27
N LEU A 10 4.31 -32.98 -8.34
CA LEU A 10 3.42 -34.11 -8.04
C LEU A 10 2.53 -34.50 -9.23
N ARG A 11 1.98 -33.49 -9.95
CA ARG A 11 1.19 -33.72 -11.17
C ARG A 11 2.03 -34.31 -12.33
N ALA A 12 3.33 -34.04 -12.32
CA ALA A 12 4.30 -34.64 -13.24
C ALA A 12 4.66 -36.10 -12.88
N GLY A 13 4.06 -36.64 -11.78
CA GLY A 13 4.23 -38.02 -11.36
C GLY A 13 5.43 -38.30 -10.46
N LYS A 14 6.08 -37.28 -9.92
CA LYS A 14 7.18 -37.45 -8.95
C LYS A 14 6.68 -37.88 -7.59
N GLY A 15 7.47 -38.70 -6.89
CA GLY A 15 7.22 -39.02 -5.48
C GLY A 15 7.32 -37.80 -4.58
N LEU A 16 6.65 -37.81 -3.42
CA LEU A 16 6.48 -36.66 -2.53
C LEU A 16 7.82 -36.03 -2.14
N SER A 17 8.81 -36.82 -1.72
CA SER A 17 10.14 -36.34 -1.32
C SER A 17 10.86 -35.58 -2.44
N LEU A 18 10.85 -36.13 -3.64
CA LEU A 18 11.45 -35.50 -4.81
C LEU A 18 10.68 -34.25 -5.23
N ALA A 19 9.35 -34.30 -5.16
CA ALA A 19 8.49 -33.16 -5.46
C ALA A 19 8.71 -31.98 -4.47
N ILE A 20 8.91 -32.26 -3.18
CA ILE A 20 9.28 -31.25 -2.20
C ILE A 20 10.65 -30.64 -2.55
N LYS A 21 11.66 -31.47 -2.76
CA LYS A 21 13.01 -31.01 -3.09
C LYS A 21 13.04 -30.13 -4.34
N ASP A 22 12.46 -30.61 -5.43
CA ASP A 22 12.44 -29.92 -6.72
C ASP A 22 11.54 -28.67 -6.68
N GLY A 23 10.39 -28.76 -5.98
CA GLY A 23 9.48 -27.62 -5.78
C GLY A 23 10.14 -26.45 -5.06
N PHE A 24 10.94 -26.71 -4.00
CA PHE A 24 11.74 -25.69 -3.36
C PHE A 24 12.83 -25.13 -4.28
N SER A 25 13.59 -26.01 -4.95
CA SER A 25 14.64 -25.58 -5.88
C SER A 25 14.12 -24.66 -6.99
N ASN A 26 12.98 -25.00 -7.57
CA ASN A 26 12.34 -24.23 -8.64
C ASN A 26 11.64 -22.97 -8.14
N ALA A 27 11.33 -22.88 -6.85
CA ALA A 27 10.70 -21.71 -6.24
C ALA A 27 11.69 -20.63 -5.75
N TYR A 28 12.94 -21.00 -5.47
CA TYR A 28 13.94 -20.13 -4.83
C TYR A 28 14.08 -18.77 -5.51
N SER A 29 14.32 -18.78 -6.83
CA SER A 29 14.53 -17.56 -7.60
C SER A 29 13.36 -16.59 -7.46
N ALA A 30 12.15 -17.08 -7.70
CA ALA A 30 10.96 -16.24 -7.65
C ALA A 30 10.65 -15.69 -6.23
N ILE A 31 10.98 -16.46 -5.17
CA ILE A 31 10.81 -16.01 -3.79
C ILE A 31 11.81 -14.90 -3.47
N ILE A 32 13.09 -15.12 -3.77
CA ILE A 32 14.13 -14.12 -3.49
C ILE A 32 13.86 -12.83 -4.27
N ASP A 33 13.52 -12.94 -5.56
CA ASP A 33 13.22 -11.79 -6.41
C ASP A 33 12.03 -10.96 -5.87
N GLY A 34 10.94 -11.64 -5.47
CA GLY A 34 9.78 -10.97 -4.90
C GLY A 34 10.09 -10.27 -3.55
N GLN A 35 10.84 -10.93 -2.67
CA GLN A 35 11.21 -10.34 -1.38
C GLN A 35 12.22 -9.21 -1.55
N LEU A 36 13.19 -9.35 -2.46
CA LEU A 36 14.20 -8.33 -2.69
C LEU A 36 13.59 -7.03 -3.22
N THR A 37 12.61 -7.10 -4.12
CA THR A 37 11.90 -5.91 -4.61
C THR A 37 11.16 -5.18 -3.50
N THR A 38 10.55 -5.92 -2.57
CA THR A 38 9.87 -5.33 -1.41
C THR A 38 10.86 -4.76 -0.39
N ILE A 39 12.03 -5.39 -0.21
CA ILE A 39 13.11 -4.84 0.62
C ILE A 39 13.64 -3.53 0.04
N ILE A 40 13.81 -3.43 -1.28
CA ILE A 40 14.23 -2.19 -1.95
C ILE A 40 13.26 -1.04 -1.61
N THR A 41 11.95 -1.26 -1.71
CA THR A 41 10.97 -0.24 -1.33
C THR A 41 10.98 0.07 0.16
N GLY A 42 11.19 -0.94 1.01
CA GLY A 42 11.36 -0.77 2.45
C GLY A 42 12.59 0.08 2.80
N ILE A 43 13.72 -0.13 2.13
CA ILE A 43 14.94 0.68 2.32
C ILE A 43 14.70 2.13 1.87
N VAL A 44 14.06 2.35 0.73
CA VAL A 44 13.71 3.69 0.27
C VAL A 44 12.79 4.37 1.28
N LEU A 45 11.77 3.66 1.79
CA LEU A 45 10.87 4.18 2.81
C LEU A 45 11.61 4.49 4.12
N PHE A 46 12.62 3.71 4.51
CA PHE A 46 13.45 3.97 5.68
C PHE A 46 14.32 5.23 5.51
N ILE A 47 14.87 5.45 4.31
CA ILE A 47 15.75 6.61 4.03
C ILE A 47 14.95 7.92 3.96
N PHE A 48 13.78 7.91 3.30
CA PHE A 48 12.98 9.11 3.05
C PHE A 48 11.83 9.30 4.06
N GLY A 49 11.48 8.27 4.83
CA GLY A 49 10.47 8.35 5.88
C GLY A 49 10.99 9.01 7.15
N ASN A 50 10.09 9.65 7.89
CA ASN A 50 10.39 10.27 9.18
C ASN A 50 9.48 9.69 10.26
N GLY A 51 9.95 9.70 11.51
CA GLY A 51 9.16 9.31 12.69
C GLY A 51 8.44 7.94 12.54
N PRO A 52 7.10 7.91 12.64
CA PRO A 52 6.33 6.66 12.56
C PRO A 52 6.53 5.87 11.27
N VAL A 53 6.76 6.56 10.14
CA VAL A 53 6.97 5.93 8.83
C VAL A 53 8.30 5.19 8.76
N GLN A 54 9.35 5.74 9.37
CA GLN A 54 10.66 5.07 9.49
C GLN A 54 10.55 3.83 10.39
N GLY A 55 9.79 3.91 11.50
CA GLY A 55 9.47 2.75 12.34
C GLY A 55 8.73 1.66 11.58
N PHE A 56 7.72 2.03 10.77
CA PHE A 56 7.00 1.12 9.89
C PHE A 56 7.94 0.46 8.86
N ALA A 57 8.82 1.22 8.22
CA ALA A 57 9.80 0.69 7.26
C ALA A 57 10.73 -0.33 7.91
N THR A 58 11.20 -0.06 9.14
CA THR A 58 12.04 -0.97 9.91
C THR A 58 11.32 -2.30 10.18
N THR A 59 10.08 -2.24 10.67
CA THR A 59 9.29 -3.45 10.95
C THR A 59 8.96 -4.21 9.67
N LEU A 60 8.69 -3.50 8.57
CA LEU A 60 8.48 -4.10 7.25
C LEU A 60 9.71 -4.90 6.78
N ILE A 61 10.90 -4.30 6.84
CA ILE A 61 12.15 -4.96 6.42
C ILE A 61 12.43 -6.20 7.29
N ILE A 62 12.32 -6.08 8.61
CA ILE A 62 12.49 -7.21 9.54
C ILE A 62 11.46 -8.30 9.25
N GLY A 63 10.19 -7.94 9.04
CA GLY A 63 9.12 -8.86 8.69
C GLY A 63 9.37 -9.63 7.40
N ILE A 64 9.90 -8.96 6.37
CA ILE A 64 10.26 -9.59 5.09
C ILE A 64 11.42 -10.58 5.27
N LEU A 65 12.48 -10.18 5.99
CA LEU A 65 13.64 -11.04 6.23
C LEU A 65 13.26 -12.29 7.05
N THR A 66 12.47 -12.13 8.11
CA THR A 66 11.98 -13.25 8.92
C THR A 66 11.02 -14.15 8.13
N SER A 67 10.15 -13.57 7.30
CA SER A 67 9.26 -14.31 6.41
C SER A 67 10.03 -15.13 5.38
N LEU A 68 11.08 -14.55 4.80
CA LEU A 68 11.96 -15.26 3.87
C LEU A 68 12.65 -16.46 4.53
N PHE A 69 13.18 -16.27 5.73
CA PHE A 69 13.77 -17.34 6.52
C PHE A 69 12.77 -18.45 6.81
N CYS A 70 11.58 -18.10 7.30
CA CYS A 70 10.53 -19.08 7.61
C CYS A 70 10.05 -19.82 6.36
N ALA A 71 9.87 -19.13 5.24
CA ALA A 71 9.41 -19.75 4.00
C ALA A 71 10.43 -20.75 3.44
N ILE A 72 11.72 -20.42 3.49
CA ILE A 72 12.76 -21.26 2.89
C ILE A 72 13.19 -22.39 3.84
N PHE A 73 13.49 -22.08 5.11
CA PHE A 73 14.07 -23.04 6.04
C PHE A 73 13.03 -23.77 6.89
N ILE A 74 12.20 -23.02 7.60
CA ILE A 74 11.25 -23.62 8.55
C ILE A 74 10.18 -24.42 7.83
N THR A 75 9.60 -23.87 6.75
CA THR A 75 8.57 -24.57 5.97
C THR A 75 9.11 -25.85 5.36
N ARG A 76 10.35 -25.84 4.85
CA ARG A 76 10.98 -27.02 4.29
C ARG A 76 11.20 -28.10 5.35
N MET A 77 11.78 -27.73 6.47
CA MET A 77 12.01 -28.63 7.60
C MET A 77 10.71 -29.28 8.09
N LEU A 78 9.64 -28.48 8.21
CA LEU A 78 8.33 -28.98 8.61
C LEU A 78 7.73 -29.96 7.58
N LEU A 79 7.83 -29.65 6.27
CA LEU A 79 7.31 -30.53 5.23
C LEU A 79 8.08 -31.84 5.16
N GLU A 80 9.40 -31.83 5.25
CA GLU A 80 10.25 -33.02 5.30
C GLU A 80 9.97 -33.85 6.57
N TRP A 81 9.73 -33.20 7.72
CA TRP A 81 9.34 -33.89 8.96
C TRP A 81 7.94 -34.54 8.86
N VAL A 82 6.96 -33.81 8.27
CA VAL A 82 5.60 -34.36 8.06
C VAL A 82 5.63 -35.54 7.11
N GLU A 83 6.38 -35.45 6.02
CA GLU A 83 6.57 -36.53 5.06
C GLU A 83 7.17 -37.76 5.75
N ALA A 84 8.27 -37.59 6.49
CA ALA A 84 8.93 -38.68 7.20
C ALA A 84 8.02 -39.37 8.23
N LYS A 85 7.10 -38.62 8.87
CA LYS A 85 6.22 -39.14 9.92
C LYS A 85 4.94 -39.77 9.39
N TRP A 86 4.31 -39.18 8.37
CA TRP A 86 2.99 -39.59 7.87
C TRP A 86 3.00 -40.08 6.43
N GLY A 87 4.10 -39.94 5.70
CA GLY A 87 4.25 -40.40 4.31
C GLY A 87 3.40 -39.64 3.29
N THR A 88 2.49 -38.76 3.73
CA THR A 88 1.58 -38.00 2.86
C THR A 88 1.42 -36.58 3.32
N VAL A 89 1.36 -35.65 2.37
CA VAL A 89 1.06 -34.23 2.61
C VAL A 89 0.02 -33.77 1.59
N ALA A 90 -1.11 -33.25 2.06
CA ALA A 90 -2.15 -32.72 1.19
C ALA A 90 -1.93 -31.21 0.98
N PHE A 91 -1.60 -30.80 -0.25
CA PHE A 91 -1.42 -29.38 -0.63
C PHE A 91 -2.70 -28.71 -1.17
N SER A 92 -3.77 -29.47 -1.37
CA SER A 92 -5.06 -28.99 -1.85
C SER A 92 -6.19 -29.91 -1.35
N ARG A 93 -7.41 -29.38 -1.33
CA ARG A 93 -8.62 -30.18 -1.17
C ARG A 93 -9.30 -30.37 -2.52
N SER A 94 -10.20 -31.34 -2.64
CA SER A 94 -10.89 -31.67 -3.89
C SER A 94 -11.57 -30.45 -4.56
N TRP A 95 -12.11 -29.51 -3.76
CA TRP A 95 -12.74 -28.29 -4.27
C TRP A 95 -11.75 -27.21 -4.73
N SER A 96 -10.51 -27.21 -4.23
CA SER A 96 -9.48 -26.20 -4.56
C SER A 96 -8.39 -26.72 -5.49
N GLU A 97 -8.37 -28.03 -5.78
CA GLU A 97 -7.30 -28.67 -6.55
C GLU A 97 -7.18 -28.15 -7.99
N ASN A 98 -8.34 -27.95 -8.63
CA ASN A 98 -8.41 -27.49 -10.01
C ASN A 98 -8.94 -26.06 -10.15
N TRP A 99 -8.95 -25.28 -9.06
CA TRP A 99 -9.43 -23.89 -9.09
C TRP A 99 -8.53 -23.04 -10.00
N LEU A 100 -9.12 -22.48 -11.06
CA LEU A 100 -8.44 -21.72 -12.12
C LEU A 100 -7.34 -22.49 -12.88
N ALA A 101 -7.33 -23.85 -12.87
CA ALA A 101 -6.32 -24.64 -13.57
C ALA A 101 -6.47 -24.59 -15.10
N ASN A 102 -7.70 -24.43 -15.61
CA ASN A 102 -8.01 -24.53 -17.04
C ASN A 102 -8.55 -23.20 -17.62
N VAL A 103 -7.94 -22.07 -17.23
CA VAL A 103 -8.34 -20.77 -17.79
C VAL A 103 -7.83 -20.63 -19.22
N SER A 104 -8.76 -20.52 -20.17
CA SER A 104 -8.49 -20.33 -21.60
C SER A 104 -8.84 -18.89 -22.06
N PHE A 105 -8.38 -17.88 -21.32
CA PHE A 105 -8.64 -16.50 -21.66
C PHE A 105 -7.50 -15.91 -22.50
N ASP A 106 -7.85 -15.19 -23.57
CA ASP A 106 -6.86 -14.50 -24.39
C ASP A 106 -6.54 -13.11 -23.83
N PHE A 107 -5.60 -13.08 -22.86
CA PHE A 107 -5.16 -11.84 -22.18
C PHE A 107 -4.52 -10.85 -23.17
N ILE A 108 -3.65 -11.36 -24.05
CA ILE A 108 -2.91 -10.53 -24.99
C ILE A 108 -3.80 -10.03 -26.15
N GLY A 109 -4.71 -10.85 -26.65
CA GLY A 109 -5.65 -10.42 -27.69
C GLY A 109 -6.58 -9.31 -27.19
N LYS A 110 -7.02 -9.38 -25.93
CA LYS A 110 -7.92 -8.40 -25.32
C LYS A 110 -7.22 -7.18 -24.68
N ARG A 111 -5.89 -7.04 -24.82
CA ARG A 111 -5.12 -5.95 -24.18
C ARG A 111 -5.58 -4.53 -24.52
N LYS A 112 -6.17 -4.34 -25.73
CA LYS A 112 -6.73 -3.02 -26.10
C LYS A 112 -7.87 -2.61 -25.17
N VAL A 113 -8.70 -3.55 -24.72
CA VAL A 113 -9.78 -3.29 -23.77
C VAL A 113 -9.17 -2.86 -22.41
N SER A 114 -8.14 -3.58 -21.94
CA SER A 114 -7.44 -3.21 -20.71
C SER A 114 -6.83 -1.81 -20.78
N TYR A 115 -6.21 -1.44 -21.90
CA TYR A 115 -5.68 -0.10 -22.11
C TYR A 115 -6.78 0.97 -22.10
N ILE A 116 -7.92 0.72 -22.73
CA ILE A 116 -9.05 1.66 -22.73
C ILE A 116 -9.58 1.85 -21.31
N VAL A 117 -9.82 0.76 -20.57
CA VAL A 117 -10.33 0.83 -19.19
C VAL A 117 -9.33 1.57 -18.29
N SER A 118 -8.05 1.21 -18.33
CA SER A 118 -7.02 1.87 -17.52
C SER A 118 -6.84 3.33 -17.90
N SER A 119 -6.85 3.67 -19.19
CA SER A 119 -6.78 5.07 -19.64
C SER A 119 -7.99 5.87 -19.16
N ALA A 120 -9.20 5.30 -19.20
CA ALA A 120 -10.41 5.96 -18.71
C ALA A 120 -10.30 6.23 -17.19
N LEU A 121 -9.82 5.25 -16.41
CA LEU A 121 -9.60 5.45 -14.96
C LEU A 121 -8.53 6.52 -14.68
N VAL A 122 -7.44 6.53 -15.46
CA VAL A 122 -6.40 7.57 -15.34
C VAL A 122 -6.95 8.95 -15.67
N VAL A 123 -7.75 9.08 -16.74
CA VAL A 123 -8.38 10.36 -17.10
C VAL A 123 -9.36 10.83 -16.03
N LEU A 124 -10.19 9.93 -15.49
CA LEU A 124 -11.09 10.25 -14.38
C LEU A 124 -10.30 10.69 -13.13
N SER A 125 -9.19 10.02 -12.83
CA SER A 125 -8.29 10.43 -11.74
C SER A 125 -7.69 11.81 -11.96
N LEU A 126 -7.26 12.14 -13.19
CA LEU A 126 -6.74 13.47 -13.54
C LEU A 126 -7.82 14.55 -13.39
N ILE A 127 -9.03 14.30 -13.87
CA ILE A 127 -10.15 15.23 -13.74
C ILE A 127 -10.46 15.47 -12.26
N SER A 128 -10.54 14.41 -11.45
CA SER A 128 -10.78 14.52 -10.01
C SER A 128 -9.69 15.34 -9.31
N LEU A 129 -8.43 15.03 -9.58
CA LEU A 129 -7.30 15.76 -9.00
C LEU A 129 -7.32 17.25 -9.37
N ALA A 130 -7.73 17.57 -10.60
CA ALA A 130 -7.82 18.96 -11.09
C ALA A 130 -9.03 19.73 -10.52
N THR A 131 -10.15 19.04 -10.25
CA THR A 131 -11.41 19.68 -9.83
C THR A 131 -11.65 19.63 -8.33
N LEU A 132 -11.40 18.48 -7.70
CA LEU A 132 -11.63 18.22 -6.27
C LEU A 132 -10.35 18.40 -5.44
N GLY A 133 -9.16 18.19 -6.04
CA GLY A 133 -7.89 18.21 -5.30
C GLY A 133 -7.66 16.97 -4.45
N LEU A 134 -6.85 17.12 -3.40
CA LEU A 134 -6.55 16.09 -2.41
C LEU A 134 -6.83 16.63 -1.02
N ASN A 135 -7.35 15.80 -0.14
CA ASN A 135 -7.40 16.08 1.28
C ASN A 135 -6.01 15.82 1.89
N THR A 136 -5.19 16.85 1.93
CA THR A 136 -3.79 16.76 2.43
C THR A 136 -3.75 16.98 3.92
N GLY A 137 -3.04 16.09 4.64
CA GLY A 137 -2.83 16.20 6.07
C GLY A 137 -1.83 17.29 6.46
N VAL A 138 -1.74 17.54 7.76
CA VAL A 138 -0.80 18.52 8.35
C VAL A 138 0.65 18.21 8.03
N ASP A 139 0.99 16.98 7.76
CA ASP A 139 2.33 16.56 7.30
C ASP A 139 2.77 17.32 6.05
N PHE A 140 1.82 17.68 5.19
CA PHE A 140 2.09 18.34 3.91
C PHE A 140 1.62 19.79 3.84
N THR A 141 0.62 20.16 4.64
CA THR A 141 0.14 21.55 4.69
C THR A 141 0.83 22.38 5.75
N GLY A 142 1.43 21.74 6.74
CA GLY A 142 1.79 22.34 8.00
C GLY A 142 0.54 22.61 8.86
N GLY A 143 0.72 22.77 10.14
CA GLY A 143 -0.38 23.01 11.08
C GLY A 143 -0.16 22.40 12.44
N ARG A 144 -1.18 22.55 13.27
CA ARG A 144 -1.30 21.95 14.60
C ARG A 144 -2.48 21.00 14.58
N THR A 145 -2.27 19.78 15.05
CA THR A 145 -3.32 18.77 15.22
C THR A 145 -3.45 18.45 16.70
N TYR A 146 -4.67 18.48 17.19
CA TYR A 146 -5.02 18.08 18.56
C TYR A 146 -6.05 16.96 18.48
N VAL A 147 -5.87 15.90 19.26
CA VAL A 147 -6.91 14.93 19.52
C VAL A 147 -7.39 15.14 20.93
N VAL A 148 -8.66 15.55 21.07
CA VAL A 148 -9.26 15.88 22.35
C VAL A 148 -10.34 14.85 22.68
N ARG A 149 -10.29 14.32 23.90
CA ARG A 149 -11.28 13.40 24.46
C ARG A 149 -12.16 14.17 25.45
N PHE A 150 -13.47 14.00 25.26
CA PHE A 150 -14.51 14.52 26.16
C PHE A 150 -15.03 13.40 27.06
N ASP A 151 -15.68 13.78 28.16
CA ASP A 151 -16.37 12.85 29.05
C ASP A 151 -17.79 12.46 28.57
N GLN A 152 -18.27 13.13 27.54
CA GLN A 152 -19.56 12.91 26.89
C GLN A 152 -19.45 13.01 25.37
N ASN A 153 -20.48 12.53 24.67
CA ASN A 153 -20.55 12.67 23.23
C ASN A 153 -20.76 14.13 22.84
N VAL A 154 -19.96 14.63 21.91
CA VAL A 154 -19.98 16.01 21.44
C VAL A 154 -20.13 16.06 19.93
N SER A 155 -20.72 17.14 19.41
CA SER A 155 -20.84 17.35 17.96
C SER A 155 -19.59 18.05 17.42
N ALA A 156 -19.06 17.57 16.29
CA ALA A 156 -17.96 18.25 15.61
C ALA A 156 -18.32 19.67 15.16
N GLU A 157 -19.59 19.91 14.84
CA GLU A 157 -20.08 21.24 14.44
C GLU A 157 -20.08 22.23 15.62
N ASP A 158 -20.50 21.78 16.81
CA ASP A 158 -20.50 22.60 18.02
C ASP A 158 -19.06 22.94 18.46
N ILE A 159 -18.16 21.96 18.41
CA ILE A 159 -16.72 22.16 18.70
C ILE A 159 -16.12 23.15 17.70
N ARG A 160 -16.42 23.00 16.41
CA ARG A 160 -15.95 23.91 15.37
C ARG A 160 -16.46 25.33 15.62
N ALA A 161 -17.75 25.50 15.92
CA ALA A 161 -18.35 26.79 16.20
C ALA A 161 -17.71 27.47 17.44
N ALA A 162 -17.33 26.71 18.46
CA ALA A 162 -16.66 27.21 19.64
C ALA A 162 -15.22 27.68 19.38
N LEU A 163 -14.55 27.07 18.41
CA LEU A 163 -13.17 27.40 18.02
C LEU A 163 -13.11 28.49 16.94
N ASP A 164 -14.14 28.59 16.09
CA ASP A 164 -14.28 29.65 15.10
C ASP A 164 -14.32 31.02 15.80
N GLY A 165 -13.44 31.93 15.42
CA GLY A 165 -13.30 33.26 16.03
C GLY A 165 -12.31 33.33 17.20
N LYS A 166 -11.84 32.23 17.76
CA LYS A 166 -10.77 32.22 18.78
C LYS A 166 -9.40 31.91 18.18
N LEU A 167 -9.34 31.06 17.16
CA LEU A 167 -8.12 30.70 16.43
C LEU A 167 -8.07 31.44 15.09
N VAL A 168 -8.16 32.78 15.12
CA VAL A 168 -8.16 33.63 13.94
C VAL A 168 -6.75 34.19 13.72
N SER A 169 -6.16 33.92 12.57
CA SER A 169 -4.91 34.56 12.14
C SER A 169 -5.18 35.94 11.54
N ASP A 170 -4.20 36.86 11.60
CA ASP A 170 -4.26 38.18 10.96
C ASP A 170 -4.56 38.09 9.44
N ASP A 171 -4.24 36.99 8.83
CA ASP A 171 -4.64 36.62 7.47
C ASP A 171 -5.88 35.71 7.51
N ALA A 172 -7.06 36.33 7.37
CA ALA A 172 -8.36 35.66 7.45
C ALA A 172 -8.53 34.44 6.49
N THR A 173 -7.64 34.28 5.52
CA THR A 173 -7.64 33.17 4.57
C THR A 173 -6.99 31.90 5.14
N LYS A 174 -6.25 31.99 6.28
CA LYS A 174 -5.48 30.88 6.86
C LYS A 174 -6.03 30.32 8.17
N SER A 175 -7.16 30.81 8.65
CA SER A 175 -7.70 30.45 9.96
C SER A 175 -8.84 29.44 9.91
N SER A 176 -8.81 28.48 9.01
CA SER A 176 -9.79 27.42 9.01
C SER A 176 -9.47 26.38 10.10
N VAL A 177 -10.38 26.25 11.06
CA VAL A 177 -10.37 25.15 12.01
C VAL A 177 -11.16 24.00 11.40
N GLU A 178 -10.51 22.86 11.21
CA GLU A 178 -11.16 21.63 10.80
C GLU A 178 -11.38 20.76 12.03
N VAL A 179 -12.64 20.34 12.25
CA VAL A 179 -12.99 19.43 13.35
C VAL A 179 -13.65 18.19 12.76
N LYS A 180 -13.15 17.03 13.11
CA LYS A 180 -13.69 15.72 12.71
C LYS A 180 -13.76 14.79 13.92
N GLN A 181 -14.76 13.94 13.96
CA GLN A 181 -14.79 12.83 14.91
C GLN A 181 -13.60 11.90 14.66
N TYR A 182 -12.97 11.42 15.74
CA TYR A 182 -11.76 10.61 15.65
C TYR A 182 -11.83 9.44 16.64
N GLY A 183 -12.12 8.26 16.12
CA GLY A 183 -12.27 7.04 16.91
C GLY A 183 -13.60 6.97 17.62
N ALA A 184 -13.62 7.15 18.94
CA ALA A 184 -14.84 7.14 19.74
C ALA A 184 -15.70 8.40 19.53
N GLU A 185 -17.02 8.31 19.81
CA GLU A 185 -17.96 9.41 19.64
C GLU A 185 -17.66 10.62 20.53
N ASN A 186 -16.89 10.43 21.60
CA ASN A 186 -16.43 11.46 22.50
C ASN A 186 -15.00 11.97 22.21
N GLN A 187 -14.47 11.66 21.02
CA GLN A 187 -13.13 12.12 20.62
C GLN A 187 -13.21 12.95 19.34
N MET A 188 -12.58 14.13 19.36
CA MET A 188 -12.52 15.04 18.23
C MET A 188 -11.07 15.31 17.84
N ARG A 189 -10.80 15.24 16.53
CA ARG A 189 -9.56 15.71 15.93
C ARG A 189 -9.76 17.15 15.45
N ILE A 190 -8.95 18.04 15.97
CA ILE A 190 -8.96 19.47 15.66
C ILE A 190 -7.67 19.77 14.90
N ILE A 191 -7.80 20.37 13.72
CA ILE A 191 -6.68 20.79 12.87
C ILE A 191 -6.77 22.29 12.68
N THR A 192 -5.67 23.00 12.90
CA THR A 192 -5.61 24.45 12.72
C THR A 192 -4.25 24.89 12.19
N GLN A 193 -4.25 25.92 11.36
CA GLN A 193 -3.04 26.61 10.90
C GLN A 193 -2.75 27.88 11.73
N TYR A 194 -3.45 28.09 12.85
CA TYR A 194 -3.21 29.24 13.71
C TYR A 194 -1.81 29.20 14.28
N LYS A 195 -1.01 30.24 14.02
CA LYS A 195 0.39 30.40 14.47
C LYS A 195 1.25 29.13 14.27
N TYR A 196 1.04 28.41 13.18
CA TYR A 196 1.76 27.14 12.94
C TYR A 196 3.21 27.34 12.49
N ASP A 197 3.54 28.53 12.02
CA ASP A 197 4.89 28.98 11.65
C ASP A 197 5.77 29.31 12.87
N ASP A 198 5.16 29.65 14.01
CA ASP A 198 5.86 29.84 15.28
C ASP A 198 5.86 28.54 16.10
N THR A 199 7.04 27.98 16.29
CA THR A 199 7.22 26.70 17.00
C THR A 199 7.70 26.89 18.46
N SER A 200 7.71 28.10 18.98
CA SER A 200 8.08 28.36 20.37
C SER A 200 7.16 27.67 21.38
N GLU A 201 7.67 27.37 22.56
CA GLU A 201 6.88 26.82 23.67
C GLU A 201 5.82 27.81 24.15
N GLU A 202 6.15 29.10 24.11
CA GLU A 202 5.26 30.20 24.53
C GLU A 202 4.01 30.26 23.64
N THR A 203 4.18 30.22 22.30
CA THR A 203 3.07 30.17 21.35
C THR A 203 2.28 28.85 21.45
N THR A 204 2.93 27.77 21.81
CA THR A 204 2.23 26.50 22.02
C THR A 204 1.33 26.57 23.23
N ALA A 205 1.84 27.09 24.36
CA ALA A 205 1.05 27.30 25.58
C ALA A 205 -0.13 28.27 25.36
N GLU A 206 0.09 29.33 24.56
CA GLU A 206 -1.00 30.26 24.18
C GLU A 206 -2.11 29.54 23.39
N VAL A 207 -1.75 28.75 22.38
CA VAL A 207 -2.73 28.01 21.56
C VAL A 207 -3.46 26.94 22.37
N ASP A 208 -2.76 26.23 23.25
CA ASP A 208 -3.36 25.25 24.16
C ASP A 208 -4.36 25.91 25.12
N ALA A 209 -4.03 27.08 25.64
CA ALA A 209 -4.92 27.87 26.49
C ALA A 209 -6.15 28.36 25.73
N LEU A 210 -6.01 28.81 24.48
CA LEU A 210 -7.14 29.22 23.64
C LEU A 210 -8.08 28.06 23.33
N ILE A 211 -7.54 26.88 23.03
CA ILE A 211 -8.33 25.66 22.79
C ILE A 211 -9.03 25.25 24.08
N TYR A 212 -8.34 25.25 25.22
CA TYR A 212 -8.94 24.98 26.52
C TYR A 212 -10.11 25.92 26.82
N GLU A 213 -9.92 27.24 26.67
CA GLU A 213 -10.96 28.24 26.91
C GLU A 213 -12.17 28.08 25.97
N ALA A 214 -11.95 27.56 24.74
CA ALA A 214 -13.04 27.25 23.82
C ALA A 214 -13.82 26.01 24.23
N LEU A 215 -13.13 24.99 24.76
CA LEU A 215 -13.65 23.65 24.92
C LEU A 215 -14.04 23.28 26.35
N LYS A 216 -13.58 24.00 27.38
CA LYS A 216 -13.89 23.70 28.79
C LYS A 216 -15.37 23.57 29.10
N GLY A 217 -16.23 24.26 28.37
CA GLY A 217 -17.70 24.21 28.54
C GLY A 217 -18.37 22.95 28.02
N PHE A 218 -17.66 22.10 27.28
CA PHE A 218 -18.16 20.82 26.74
C PHE A 218 -17.95 19.65 27.69
N TYR A 219 -17.31 19.86 28.84
CA TYR A 219 -17.16 18.86 29.89
C TYR A 219 -18.28 18.96 30.92
N SER A 220 -18.75 17.82 31.43
CA SER A 220 -19.78 17.76 32.49
C SER A 220 -19.25 18.17 33.86
N TYR A 221 -17.93 18.26 34.01
CA TYR A 221 -17.26 18.68 35.22
C TYR A 221 -16.18 19.75 34.93
N PRO A 222 -15.83 20.61 35.91
CA PRO A 222 -14.79 21.59 35.68
C PRO A 222 -13.42 20.90 35.49
N ILE A 223 -12.85 21.03 34.29
CA ILE A 223 -11.51 20.59 33.98
C ILE A 223 -10.53 21.79 34.14
N THR A 224 -9.36 21.54 34.70
CA THR A 224 -8.29 22.56 34.79
C THR A 224 -7.45 22.59 33.53
N LEU A 225 -6.74 23.69 33.26
CA LEU A 225 -5.83 23.78 32.11
C LEU A 225 -4.78 22.66 32.15
N ASP A 226 -4.14 22.45 33.31
CA ASP A 226 -3.13 21.40 33.49
C ASP A 226 -3.71 20.00 33.25
N GLY A 227 -4.95 19.76 33.67
CA GLY A 227 -5.65 18.51 33.39
C GLY A 227 -6.00 18.35 31.93
N PHE A 228 -6.36 19.44 31.25
CA PHE A 228 -6.72 19.41 29.82
C PHE A 228 -5.52 19.16 28.90
N ILE A 229 -4.34 19.72 29.21
CA ILE A 229 -3.11 19.53 28.42
C ILE A 229 -2.32 18.26 28.82
N SER A 230 -2.75 17.57 29.88
CA SER A 230 -2.12 16.32 30.34
C SER A 230 -2.38 15.22 29.33
N THR A 231 -1.35 14.78 28.60
CA THR A 231 -1.42 13.73 27.55
C THR A 231 -1.45 12.31 28.11
N GLN A 232 -2.17 12.05 29.23
CA GLN A 232 -2.33 10.71 29.77
C GLN A 232 -3.45 9.96 29.08
N GLU A 233 -3.24 8.69 28.70
CA GLU A 233 -4.18 7.89 27.91
C GLU A 233 -5.58 7.73 28.56
N ASP A 234 -5.68 7.76 29.89
CA ASP A 234 -6.93 7.51 30.62
C ASP A 234 -7.64 8.80 31.08
N VAL A 235 -7.14 9.98 30.72
CA VAL A 235 -7.68 11.27 31.15
C VAL A 235 -8.38 11.98 30.01
N ASN A 236 -9.49 12.68 30.32
CA ASN A 236 -10.14 13.59 29.38
C ASN A 236 -9.27 14.84 29.15
N GLY A 237 -9.30 15.36 27.92
CA GLY A 237 -8.44 16.48 27.50
C GLY A 237 -7.67 16.15 26.22
N ILE A 238 -6.53 16.77 26.04
CA ILE A 238 -5.64 16.51 24.87
C ILE A 238 -4.94 15.17 25.06
N ILE A 239 -5.28 14.17 24.24
CA ILE A 239 -4.62 12.86 24.24
C ILE A 239 -3.46 12.77 23.25
N SER A 240 -3.44 13.66 22.24
CA SER A 240 -2.34 13.78 21.29
C SER A 240 -2.27 15.18 20.74
N SER A 241 -1.06 15.71 20.61
CA SER A 241 -0.78 17.00 19.97
C SER A 241 0.41 16.85 19.05
N GLU A 242 0.23 17.24 17.79
CA GLU A 242 1.27 17.25 16.78
C GLU A 242 1.37 18.64 16.15
N LYS A 243 2.59 19.08 15.87
CA LYS A 243 2.86 20.37 15.28
C LYS A 243 3.90 20.26 14.19
N ILE A 244 3.56 20.73 13.00
CA ILE A 244 4.43 20.70 11.83
C ILE A 244 4.53 22.09 11.23
N GLY A 245 5.73 22.67 11.31
CA GLY A 245 6.00 23.95 10.69
C GLY A 245 6.07 23.88 9.18
N PRO A 246 5.94 25.03 8.47
CA PRO A 246 5.87 25.09 6.99
C PRO A 246 7.12 24.54 6.30
N ALA A 247 8.30 24.74 6.87
CA ALA A 247 9.56 24.24 6.32
C ALA A 247 9.60 22.72 6.34
N ILE A 248 9.21 22.12 7.49
CA ILE A 248 9.16 20.67 7.68
C ILE A 248 8.13 20.05 6.73
N ALA A 249 6.93 20.64 6.63
CA ALA A 249 5.88 20.17 5.72
C ALA A 249 6.37 20.16 4.26
N LYS A 250 7.07 21.21 3.83
CA LYS A 250 7.66 21.29 2.49
C LYS A 250 8.71 20.21 2.25
N ASP A 251 9.59 19.98 3.22
CA ASP A 251 10.60 18.91 3.13
C ASP A 251 9.96 17.52 3.08
N MET A 252 8.86 17.30 3.81
CA MET A 252 8.08 16.06 3.76
C MET A 252 7.47 15.81 2.38
N ILE A 253 6.95 16.84 1.69
CA ILE A 253 6.45 16.72 0.31
C ILE A 253 7.57 16.27 -0.63
N TYR A 254 8.74 16.92 -0.59
CA TYR A 254 9.86 16.53 -1.45
C TYR A 254 10.36 15.13 -1.13
N SER A 255 10.47 14.77 0.14
CA SER A 255 10.86 13.43 0.57
C SER A 255 9.89 12.37 0.04
N ALA A 256 8.59 12.62 0.10
CA ALA A 256 7.56 11.72 -0.44
C ALA A 256 7.70 11.54 -1.96
N LEU A 257 7.88 12.63 -2.70
CA LEU A 257 8.06 12.60 -4.16
C LEU A 257 9.34 11.83 -4.54
N TYR A 258 10.45 12.12 -3.85
CA TYR A 258 11.71 11.42 -4.09
C TYR A 258 11.60 9.93 -3.74
N ALA A 259 10.94 9.57 -2.63
CA ALA A 259 10.74 8.18 -2.25
C ALA A 259 10.02 7.37 -3.34
N VAL A 260 8.92 7.91 -3.89
CA VAL A 260 8.19 7.24 -4.98
C VAL A 260 9.06 7.15 -6.24
N LEU A 261 9.71 8.25 -6.64
CA LEU A 261 10.56 8.28 -7.83
C LEU A 261 11.74 7.31 -7.72
N PHE A 262 12.49 7.36 -6.62
CA PHE A 262 13.63 6.46 -6.40
C PHE A 262 13.21 5.00 -6.30
N SER A 263 12.05 4.69 -5.70
CA SER A 263 11.51 3.32 -5.69
C SER A 263 11.24 2.81 -7.09
N LEU A 264 10.60 3.60 -7.95
CA LEU A 264 10.32 3.22 -9.33
C LEU A 264 11.61 3.02 -10.15
N ILE A 265 12.60 3.90 -9.97
CA ILE A 265 13.91 3.79 -10.64
C ILE A 265 14.66 2.54 -10.15
N ALA A 266 14.77 2.35 -8.83
CA ALA A 266 15.50 1.23 -8.24
C ALA A 266 14.90 -0.12 -8.65
N ILE A 267 13.57 -0.23 -8.64
CA ILE A 267 12.88 -1.43 -9.10
C ILE A 267 13.07 -1.63 -10.60
N GLY A 268 12.95 -0.57 -11.41
CA GLY A 268 13.17 -0.64 -12.85
C GLY A 268 14.59 -1.13 -13.19
N LEU A 269 15.60 -0.60 -12.51
CA LEU A 269 16.99 -1.05 -12.64
C LEU A 269 17.14 -2.52 -12.21
N TYR A 270 16.58 -2.90 -11.06
CA TYR A 270 16.62 -4.28 -10.60
C TYR A 270 16.01 -5.24 -11.62
N ILE A 271 14.83 -4.94 -12.17
CA ILE A 271 14.16 -5.77 -13.18
C ILE A 271 14.99 -5.84 -14.47
N THR A 272 15.60 -4.73 -14.89
CA THR A 272 16.49 -4.71 -16.06
C THR A 272 17.67 -5.68 -15.90
N ILE A 273 18.34 -5.63 -14.76
CA ILE A 273 19.49 -6.50 -14.43
C ILE A 273 19.03 -7.96 -14.33
N ARG A 274 17.92 -8.20 -13.64
CA ARG A 274 17.40 -9.53 -13.35
C ARG A 274 16.90 -10.27 -14.59
N PHE A 275 16.17 -9.59 -15.47
CA PHE A 275 15.58 -10.18 -16.67
C PHE A 275 16.44 -9.97 -17.92
N LYS A 276 17.52 -9.17 -17.83
CA LYS A 276 18.46 -8.89 -18.93
C LYS A 276 17.80 -8.30 -20.19
N ARG A 277 16.61 -7.73 -20.06
CA ARG A 277 15.83 -7.11 -21.14
C ARG A 277 15.03 -5.93 -20.57
N TRP A 278 15.22 -4.78 -21.14
CA TRP A 278 14.61 -3.51 -20.71
C TRP A 278 13.07 -3.47 -20.91
N GLU A 279 12.55 -4.29 -21.83
CA GLU A 279 11.12 -4.37 -22.14
C GLU A 279 10.31 -4.80 -20.92
N TRP A 280 10.82 -5.74 -20.15
CA TRP A 280 10.21 -6.21 -18.90
C TRP A 280 10.21 -5.11 -17.83
N ALA A 281 11.35 -4.42 -17.69
CA ALA A 281 11.47 -3.31 -16.73
C ALA A 281 10.50 -2.18 -17.05
N THR A 282 10.39 -1.79 -18.33
CA THR A 282 9.46 -0.74 -18.75
C THR A 282 8.02 -1.12 -18.46
N GLY A 283 7.59 -2.35 -18.81
CA GLY A 283 6.24 -2.83 -18.53
C GLY A 283 5.93 -2.81 -17.03
N ALA A 284 6.86 -3.32 -16.19
CA ALA A 284 6.71 -3.33 -14.75
C ALA A 284 6.64 -1.91 -14.16
N THR A 285 7.60 -1.04 -14.48
CA THR A 285 7.67 0.32 -13.91
C THR A 285 6.46 1.17 -14.29
N LEU A 286 5.99 1.08 -15.54
CA LEU A 286 4.77 1.78 -15.97
C LEU A 286 3.53 1.28 -15.23
N ALA A 287 3.42 -0.02 -14.99
CA ALA A 287 2.32 -0.58 -14.21
C ALA A 287 2.37 -0.14 -12.74
N LEU A 288 3.56 -0.05 -12.13
CA LEU A 288 3.70 0.46 -10.76
C LEU A 288 3.33 1.94 -10.65
N ALA A 289 3.79 2.77 -11.59
CA ALA A 289 3.40 4.18 -11.67
C ALA A 289 1.89 4.36 -11.87
N HIS A 290 1.28 3.55 -12.73
CA HIS A 290 -0.16 3.50 -12.92
C HIS A 290 -0.90 3.14 -11.63
N ASN A 291 -0.43 2.15 -10.87
CA ASN A 291 -1.06 1.72 -9.61
C ASN A 291 -1.02 2.85 -8.57
N ALA A 292 0.15 3.45 -8.35
CA ALA A 292 0.30 4.57 -7.43
C ALA A 292 -0.61 5.73 -7.82
N PHE A 293 -0.64 6.08 -9.11
CA PHE A 293 -1.47 7.16 -9.62
C PHE A 293 -2.97 6.91 -9.45
N LEU A 294 -3.45 5.69 -9.72
CA LEU A 294 -4.86 5.34 -9.53
C LEU A 294 -5.27 5.38 -8.06
N VAL A 295 -4.43 4.91 -7.13
CA VAL A 295 -4.73 5.00 -5.69
C VAL A 295 -4.87 6.46 -5.26
N ILE A 296 -3.97 7.34 -5.68
CA ILE A 296 -4.06 8.79 -5.43
C ILE A 296 -5.34 9.37 -6.02
N GLY A 297 -5.66 9.01 -7.28
CA GLY A 297 -6.88 9.49 -7.96
C GLY A 297 -8.17 9.03 -7.28
N ILE A 298 -8.23 7.78 -6.81
CA ILE A 298 -9.38 7.25 -6.07
C ILE A 298 -9.54 7.96 -4.72
N PHE A 299 -8.45 8.28 -4.02
CA PHE A 299 -8.51 9.11 -2.82
C PHE A 299 -9.12 10.48 -3.11
N SER A 300 -8.68 11.13 -4.18
CA SER A 300 -9.28 12.40 -4.64
C SER A 300 -10.77 12.31 -4.97
N MET A 301 -11.24 11.19 -5.54
CA MET A 301 -12.65 11.00 -5.87
C MET A 301 -13.53 10.76 -4.65
N LEU A 302 -12.98 10.08 -3.63
CA LEU A 302 -13.79 9.48 -2.57
C LEU A 302 -13.73 10.23 -1.24
N TYR A 303 -12.81 11.17 -1.02
CA TYR A 303 -12.62 11.78 0.31
C TYR A 303 -13.83 12.59 0.80
N HIS A 304 -14.69 13.08 -0.09
CA HIS A 304 -15.97 13.75 0.27
C HIS A 304 -17.12 12.78 0.53
N ILE A 305 -17.00 11.53 0.07
CA ILE A 305 -18.13 10.57 0.04
C ILE A 305 -17.99 9.53 1.17
N MET A 306 -16.75 9.16 1.50
CA MET A 306 -16.50 8.11 2.49
C MET A 306 -16.78 8.60 3.92
N PRO A 307 -17.39 7.74 4.76
CA PRO A 307 -17.70 8.07 6.15
C PRO A 307 -16.48 8.04 7.07
N PHE A 308 -15.28 7.79 6.54
CA PHE A 308 -14.02 7.77 7.27
C PHE A 308 -13.00 8.68 6.56
N ASN A 309 -11.97 9.09 7.30
CA ASN A 309 -11.00 10.04 6.80
C ASN A 309 -10.07 9.44 5.72
N LEU A 310 -10.10 10.01 4.51
CA LEU A 310 -9.18 9.73 3.40
C LEU A 310 -8.21 10.89 3.26
N GLU A 311 -7.22 10.92 4.13
CA GLU A 311 -6.20 11.97 4.18
C GLU A 311 -4.89 11.48 3.53
N VAL A 312 -4.32 12.33 2.70
CA VAL A 312 -2.99 12.13 2.12
C VAL A 312 -1.97 12.69 3.10
N ASN A 313 -1.38 11.82 3.88
CA ASN A 313 -0.38 12.10 4.92
C ASN A 313 0.84 11.17 4.73
N GLN A 314 1.80 11.20 5.65
CA GLN A 314 2.97 10.31 5.58
C GLN A 314 2.60 8.82 5.59
N ALA A 315 1.59 8.41 6.35
CA ALA A 315 1.13 7.02 6.37
C ALA A 315 0.58 6.60 4.99
N PHE A 316 -0.12 7.49 4.29
CA PHE A 316 -0.57 7.24 2.92
C PHE A 316 0.61 7.02 1.96
N ILE A 317 1.69 7.81 2.08
CA ILE A 317 2.91 7.60 1.26
C ILE A 317 3.55 6.24 1.58
N ALA A 318 3.58 5.85 2.86
CA ALA A 318 4.03 4.52 3.26
C ALA A 318 3.17 3.40 2.62
N ALA A 319 1.85 3.59 2.52
CA ALA A 319 0.96 2.68 1.81
C ALA A 319 1.32 2.61 0.32
N ILE A 320 1.50 3.74 -0.37
CA ILE A 320 1.88 3.78 -1.80
C ILE A 320 3.18 3.02 -2.05
N LEU A 321 4.22 3.23 -1.23
CA LEU A 321 5.49 2.53 -1.37
C LEU A 321 5.34 1.03 -1.08
N THR A 322 4.54 0.66 -0.09
CA THR A 322 4.21 -0.74 0.21
C THR A 322 3.49 -1.41 -0.95
N ILE A 323 2.52 -0.72 -1.57
CA ILE A 323 1.78 -1.19 -2.75
C ILE A 323 2.73 -1.41 -3.94
N ILE A 324 3.67 -0.48 -4.18
CA ILE A 324 4.69 -0.62 -5.22
C ILE A 324 5.51 -1.90 -4.99
N GLY A 325 5.99 -2.12 -3.75
CA GLY A 325 6.74 -3.33 -3.38
C GLY A 325 5.94 -4.62 -3.45
N TYR A 326 4.65 -4.57 -3.08
CA TYR A 326 3.77 -5.73 -3.15
C TYR A 326 3.37 -6.09 -4.58
N SER A 327 2.97 -5.11 -5.38
CA SER A 327 2.50 -5.31 -6.76
C SER A 327 3.57 -5.88 -7.67
N ILE A 328 4.83 -5.47 -7.49
CA ILE A 328 5.93 -5.97 -8.30
C ILE A 328 6.17 -7.48 -8.10
N ASN A 329 5.88 -8.02 -6.92
CA ASN A 329 6.04 -9.45 -6.64
C ASN A 329 5.21 -10.33 -7.60
N ASP A 330 3.96 -9.98 -7.85
CA ASP A 330 3.12 -10.72 -8.80
C ASP A 330 3.63 -10.54 -10.24
N THR A 331 4.04 -9.32 -10.59
CA THR A 331 4.61 -9.04 -11.93
C THR A 331 5.86 -9.86 -12.21
N VAL A 332 6.79 -9.93 -11.24
CA VAL A 332 8.04 -10.71 -11.36
C VAL A 332 7.78 -12.18 -11.57
N VAL A 333 6.82 -12.77 -10.83
CA VAL A 333 6.48 -14.19 -11.00
C VAL A 333 5.83 -14.47 -12.34
N ILE A 334 4.96 -13.59 -12.82
CA ILE A 334 4.39 -13.72 -14.18
C ILE A 334 5.50 -13.63 -15.22
N PHE A 335 6.42 -12.68 -15.10
CA PHE A 335 7.53 -12.51 -16.05
C PHE A 335 8.51 -13.68 -16.03
N ASP A 336 8.82 -14.24 -14.85
CA ASP A 336 9.66 -15.42 -14.73
C ASP A 336 9.00 -16.63 -15.41
N ARG A 337 7.68 -16.81 -15.21
CA ARG A 337 6.91 -17.87 -15.88
C ARG A 337 6.84 -17.67 -17.39
N ILE A 338 6.69 -16.45 -17.87
CA ILE A 338 6.71 -16.17 -19.32
C ILE A 338 8.07 -16.53 -19.90
N ARG A 339 9.17 -16.16 -19.23
CA ARG A 339 10.52 -16.51 -19.65
C ARG A 339 10.72 -18.02 -19.73
N GLU A 340 10.23 -18.75 -18.74
CA GLU A 340 10.25 -20.22 -18.72
C GLU A 340 9.50 -20.80 -19.93
N TYR A 341 8.28 -20.32 -20.22
CA TYR A 341 7.50 -20.80 -21.36
C TYR A 341 8.13 -20.47 -22.72
N ILE A 342 8.75 -19.31 -22.86
CA ILE A 342 9.48 -18.94 -24.07
C ILE A 342 10.67 -19.88 -24.30
N THR A 343 11.36 -20.26 -23.23
CA THR A 343 12.51 -21.19 -23.29
C THR A 343 12.08 -22.61 -23.59
N LEU A 344 11.01 -23.09 -22.96
CA LEU A 344 10.50 -24.45 -23.15
C LEU A 344 9.83 -24.64 -24.51
N TYR A 345 9.17 -23.59 -25.05
CA TYR A 345 8.40 -23.65 -26.28
C TYR A 345 8.82 -22.59 -27.31
N PRO A 346 10.08 -22.62 -27.78
CA PRO A 346 10.62 -21.55 -28.63
C PRO A 346 9.94 -21.41 -30.00
N LYS A 347 9.29 -22.49 -30.49
CA LYS A 347 8.56 -22.50 -31.78
C LYS A 347 7.13 -21.97 -31.67
N ARG A 348 6.60 -21.79 -30.45
CA ARG A 348 5.24 -21.29 -30.24
C ARG A 348 5.20 -19.76 -30.39
N ILE A 349 4.07 -19.25 -30.87
CA ILE A 349 3.85 -17.79 -30.95
C ILE A 349 4.02 -17.17 -29.54
N ILE A 350 4.77 -16.08 -29.44
CA ILE A 350 5.08 -15.42 -28.16
C ILE A 350 3.80 -15.09 -27.39
N GLY A 351 2.75 -14.57 -28.06
CA GLY A 351 1.46 -14.25 -27.42
C GLY A 351 0.81 -15.47 -26.77
N ASP A 352 0.89 -16.65 -27.40
CA ASP A 352 0.35 -17.90 -26.84
C ASP A 352 1.16 -18.38 -25.62
N ASN A 353 2.49 -18.22 -25.66
CA ASN A 353 3.33 -18.51 -24.50
C ASN A 353 2.99 -17.62 -23.32
N ILE A 354 2.77 -16.33 -23.57
CA ILE A 354 2.38 -15.36 -22.53
C ILE A 354 1.00 -15.70 -21.98
N ASN A 355 0.00 -15.95 -22.81
CA ASN A 355 -1.35 -16.32 -22.35
C ASN A 355 -1.32 -17.57 -21.46
N LYS A 356 -0.56 -18.59 -21.85
CA LYS A 356 -0.42 -19.83 -21.06
C LYS A 356 0.37 -19.60 -19.76
N ALA A 357 1.39 -18.79 -19.79
CA ALA A 357 2.15 -18.42 -18.59
C ALA A 357 1.26 -17.67 -17.58
N ILE A 358 0.50 -16.66 -18.02
CA ILE A 358 -0.47 -15.97 -17.17
C ILE A 358 -1.49 -16.95 -16.59
N ALA A 359 -2.12 -17.78 -17.44
CA ALA A 359 -3.11 -18.74 -16.99
C ALA A 359 -2.55 -19.70 -15.92
N SER A 360 -1.31 -20.15 -16.08
CA SER A 360 -0.65 -21.05 -15.11
C SER A 360 -0.32 -20.39 -13.76
N THR A 361 -0.18 -19.07 -13.72
CA THR A 361 0.12 -18.31 -12.48
C THR A 361 -1.14 -17.73 -11.82
N LEU A 362 -2.27 -17.74 -12.53
CA LEU A 362 -3.49 -17.02 -12.10
C LEU A 362 -4.04 -17.53 -10.78
N SER A 363 -4.10 -18.85 -10.57
CA SER A 363 -4.55 -19.45 -9.31
C SER A 363 -3.71 -18.99 -8.13
N ARG A 364 -2.40 -18.95 -8.30
CA ARG A 364 -1.47 -18.44 -7.27
C ARG A 364 -1.71 -16.96 -6.98
N THR A 365 -1.77 -16.14 -8.01
CA THR A 365 -1.96 -14.68 -7.88
C THR A 365 -3.28 -14.37 -7.19
N MET A 366 -4.37 -15.03 -7.58
CA MET A 366 -5.67 -14.87 -6.92
C MET A 366 -5.66 -15.33 -5.46
N ASN A 367 -5.00 -16.43 -5.14
CA ASN A 367 -4.89 -16.89 -3.74
C ASN A 367 -4.07 -15.91 -2.90
N THR A 368 -2.94 -15.43 -3.40
CA THR A 368 -2.08 -14.49 -2.66
C THR A 368 -2.80 -13.17 -2.42
N SER A 369 -3.36 -12.57 -3.46
CA SER A 369 -4.11 -11.31 -3.34
C SER A 369 -5.38 -11.48 -2.52
N GLY A 370 -6.12 -12.59 -2.71
CA GLY A 370 -7.34 -12.87 -1.96
C GLY A 370 -7.09 -13.01 -0.46
N THR A 371 -6.06 -13.75 -0.04
CA THR A 371 -5.71 -13.88 1.39
C THR A 371 -5.27 -12.54 1.98
N THR A 372 -4.53 -11.73 1.23
CA THR A 372 -4.12 -10.39 1.66
C THR A 372 -5.33 -9.47 1.79
N ILE A 373 -6.25 -9.48 0.81
CA ILE A 373 -7.48 -8.69 0.86
C ILE A 373 -8.32 -9.08 2.08
N VAL A 374 -8.50 -10.37 2.36
CA VAL A 374 -9.27 -10.84 3.53
C VAL A 374 -8.63 -10.36 4.83
N THR A 375 -7.30 -10.43 4.94
CA THR A 375 -6.58 -9.92 6.12
C THR A 375 -6.75 -8.40 6.27
N LEU A 376 -6.56 -7.65 5.19
CA LEU A 376 -6.72 -6.20 5.20
C LEU A 376 -8.17 -5.79 5.49
N LEU A 377 -9.17 -6.52 4.96
CA LEU A 377 -10.58 -6.28 5.28
C LEU A 377 -10.88 -6.53 6.76
N ALA A 378 -10.32 -7.57 7.37
CA ALA A 378 -10.46 -7.81 8.80
C ALA A 378 -9.89 -6.63 9.61
N ILE A 379 -8.71 -6.13 9.26
CA ILE A 379 -8.11 -4.95 9.92
C ILE A 379 -8.93 -3.68 9.63
N PHE A 380 -9.47 -3.51 8.43
CA PHE A 380 -10.30 -2.37 8.06
C PHE A 380 -11.60 -2.29 8.87
N ILE A 381 -12.23 -3.44 9.11
CA ILE A 381 -13.50 -3.52 9.85
C ILE A 381 -13.28 -3.44 11.36
N LEU A 382 -12.28 -4.17 11.88
CA LEU A 382 -12.03 -4.32 13.31
C LEU A 382 -11.02 -3.30 13.87
N GLY A 383 -10.23 -2.68 12.99
CA GLY A 383 -9.21 -1.70 13.37
C GLY A 383 -9.81 -0.33 13.70
N GLY A 384 -9.04 0.47 14.42
CA GLY A 384 -9.40 1.84 14.77
C GLY A 384 -9.45 2.78 13.56
N GLU A 385 -10.16 3.89 13.72
CA GLU A 385 -10.37 4.90 12.67
C GLU A 385 -9.06 5.47 12.09
N THR A 386 -8.06 5.63 12.93
CA THR A 386 -6.72 6.10 12.57
C THR A 386 -6.07 5.29 11.43
N LEU A 387 -6.33 3.98 11.40
CA LEU A 387 -5.73 3.08 10.41
C LEU A 387 -6.59 2.90 9.16
N ARG A 388 -7.87 3.29 9.19
CA ARG A 388 -8.82 3.00 8.08
C ARG A 388 -8.36 3.56 6.74
N GLY A 389 -7.93 4.82 6.69
CA GLY A 389 -7.43 5.43 5.45
C GLY A 389 -6.19 4.70 4.89
N PHE A 390 -5.25 4.37 5.77
CA PHE A 390 -4.04 3.60 5.41
C PHE A 390 -4.38 2.21 4.88
N ILE A 391 -5.24 1.46 5.59
CA ILE A 391 -5.66 0.11 5.17
C ILE A 391 -6.48 0.16 3.89
N PHE A 392 -7.32 1.18 3.72
CA PHE A 392 -8.08 1.38 2.48
C PHE A 392 -7.15 1.60 1.27
N ALA A 393 -6.09 2.41 1.44
CA ALA A 393 -5.07 2.58 0.40
C ALA A 393 -4.43 1.23 0.03
N LEU A 394 -4.04 0.42 1.04
CA LEU A 394 -3.47 -0.92 0.81
C LEU A 394 -4.44 -1.85 0.10
N LEU A 395 -5.72 -1.88 0.49
CA LEU A 395 -6.76 -2.67 -0.18
C LEU A 395 -6.89 -2.32 -1.66
N LEU A 396 -7.03 -1.02 -1.96
CA LEU A 396 -7.07 -0.54 -3.34
C LEU A 396 -5.81 -0.93 -4.09
N GLY A 397 -4.65 -0.76 -3.46
CA GLY A 397 -3.37 -1.07 -4.07
C GLY A 397 -3.19 -2.55 -4.40
N VAL A 398 -3.63 -3.46 -3.53
CA VAL A 398 -3.59 -4.91 -3.80
C VAL A 398 -4.51 -5.27 -4.96
N ILE A 399 -5.74 -4.73 -4.99
CA ILE A 399 -6.71 -4.99 -6.07
C ILE A 399 -6.18 -4.46 -7.40
N ILE A 400 -5.76 -3.18 -7.45
CA ILE A 400 -5.23 -2.55 -8.66
C ILE A 400 -3.93 -3.22 -9.08
N GLY A 401 -3.04 -3.56 -8.14
CA GLY A 401 -1.77 -4.23 -8.40
C GLY A 401 -1.93 -5.60 -9.03
N THR A 402 -2.87 -6.39 -8.54
CA THR A 402 -3.20 -7.70 -9.11
C THR A 402 -3.74 -7.56 -10.55
N TYR A 403 -4.65 -6.61 -10.76
CA TYR A 403 -5.13 -6.29 -12.10
C TYR A 403 -3.99 -5.85 -13.01
N SER A 404 -3.16 -4.92 -12.58
CA SER A 404 -2.15 -4.29 -13.43
C SER A 404 -1.02 -5.24 -13.81
N SER A 405 -0.65 -6.19 -12.96
CA SER A 405 0.38 -7.20 -13.27
C SER A 405 -0.01 -8.05 -14.47
N VAL A 406 -1.28 -8.43 -14.55
CA VAL A 406 -1.83 -9.26 -15.65
C VAL A 406 -2.17 -8.43 -16.88
N PHE A 407 -2.86 -7.29 -16.68
CA PHE A 407 -3.53 -6.56 -17.76
C PHE A 407 -2.82 -5.29 -18.22
N ILE A 408 -1.77 -4.85 -17.52
CA ILE A 408 -1.00 -3.64 -17.87
C ILE A 408 0.49 -3.98 -18.05
N ALA A 409 1.17 -4.49 -17.02
CA ALA A 409 2.61 -4.78 -17.08
C ALA A 409 2.97 -5.75 -18.20
N THR A 410 2.26 -6.89 -18.25
CA THR A 410 2.52 -7.96 -19.21
C THR A 410 2.18 -7.53 -20.65
N PRO A 411 1.02 -6.94 -20.96
CA PRO A 411 0.73 -6.44 -22.31
C PRO A 411 1.68 -5.34 -22.80
N ILE A 412 2.08 -4.39 -21.94
CA ILE A 412 3.05 -3.34 -22.30
C ILE A 412 4.40 -3.98 -22.66
N ALA A 413 4.91 -4.89 -21.82
CA ALA A 413 6.16 -5.60 -22.09
C ALA A 413 6.08 -6.37 -23.42
N TYR A 414 4.95 -7.05 -23.69
CA TYR A 414 4.72 -7.75 -24.95
C TYR A 414 4.74 -6.82 -26.16
N ASP A 415 4.05 -5.68 -26.10
CA ASP A 415 3.98 -4.76 -27.23
C ASP A 415 5.35 -4.14 -27.57
N ILE A 416 6.15 -3.83 -26.54
CA ILE A 416 7.53 -3.34 -26.72
C ILE A 416 8.39 -4.47 -27.35
N LEU A 417 8.34 -5.67 -26.77
CA LEU A 417 9.08 -6.84 -27.23
C LEU A 417 8.81 -7.16 -28.69
N ARG A 418 7.54 -7.13 -29.10
CA ARG A 418 7.11 -7.35 -30.48
C ARG A 418 7.67 -6.29 -31.44
N ARG A 419 7.81 -5.04 -30.98
CA ARG A 419 8.39 -3.93 -31.79
C ARG A 419 9.90 -4.10 -31.95
N THR A 420 10.57 -4.51 -30.88
CA THR A 420 12.03 -4.70 -30.89
C THR A 420 12.41 -5.89 -31.78
N ASP A 421 11.74 -7.03 -31.66
CA ASP A 421 12.01 -8.21 -32.49
C ASP A 421 11.71 -7.98 -34.00
N LYS A 422 10.80 -7.06 -34.33
CA LYS A 422 10.54 -6.65 -35.74
C LYS A 422 11.62 -5.73 -36.32
N LYS A 423 12.35 -4.99 -35.48
CA LYS A 423 13.43 -4.12 -35.93
C LYS A 423 14.76 -4.84 -36.11
N THR A 424 14.87 -6.04 -35.53
CA THR A 424 16.10 -6.86 -35.57
C THR A 424 16.07 -7.93 -36.69
N LYS A 425 14.92 -8.10 -37.33
CA LYS A 425 14.73 -8.89 -38.57
C LYS A 425 14.70 -7.96 -39.79
#